data_49a5f451162f9585cd1332152c4e6039
#
_entry.id   49a5f451162f9585cd1332152c4e6039
#
_cell.length_a   1.000
_cell.length_b   1.000
_cell.length_c   1.000
_cell.angle_alpha   90.00
_cell.angle_beta   90.00
_cell.angle_gamma   90.00
#
_symmetry.space_group_name_H-M   'P 1'
#
loop_
_entity.id
_entity.type
_entity.pdbx_description
1 polymer ?
#
loop_
_entity_poly.entity_id
_entity_poly.type
_entity_poly.pdbx_seq_one_letter_code
_entity_poly.pdbx_strand_id
1 'polypeptide(L)'
;MLYLSRFTFPDAEWETGFLMGILRKCYDTFYPFKVLSSRGLEEVEFEPITLFYGGNGSGKTTALNVIAEKLRLQRDSRYNRSSFFEDYTDACRYELRTEVPPESRAITSDDVFDFMLNLRTLNQGIDEKREDLFQEYMDAKYSDFHFRTMEDYDRLKTVNLSRRSTQSRYVRKKLMDNLPEHSNGESAFYYFTQRIQENALYLLDEPENSLSPGKQLELVKFLEDSARFFGCQFIIATHSPFLLSLKGAKVYDLDADPAAVRRWTDLPAVRAYYDFFQAHAGEFQRP
;
A
#
# COMPACT_ATOMS: atom_id res chain seq x y z
N MET A 1 2.43 -5.72 -19.86
CA MET A 1 3.43 -4.83 -20.47
C MET A 1 4.69 -4.83 -19.62
N LEU A 2 5.86 -4.40 -20.11
CA LEU A 2 7.10 -4.35 -19.33
C LEU A 2 7.72 -2.96 -19.48
N TYR A 3 7.76 -2.18 -18.40
CA TYR A 3 8.37 -0.85 -18.33
C TYR A 3 9.82 -0.97 -17.89
N LEU A 4 10.02 -1.47 -16.66
CA LEU A 4 11.34 -1.73 -16.09
C LEU A 4 11.77 -3.16 -16.44
N SER A 5 12.85 -3.32 -17.18
CA SER A 5 13.36 -4.64 -17.59
C SER A 5 14.49 -5.13 -16.69
N ARG A 6 15.33 -4.23 -16.18
CA ARG A 6 16.48 -4.57 -15.33
C ARG A 6 16.78 -3.47 -14.32
N PHE A 7 17.26 -3.86 -13.16
CA PHE A 7 17.74 -2.95 -12.13
C PHE A 7 19.01 -3.52 -11.49
N THR A 8 20.03 -2.68 -11.37
CA THR A 8 21.33 -3.05 -10.80
C THR A 8 21.56 -2.24 -9.52
N PHE A 9 21.78 -2.94 -8.42
CA PHE A 9 22.16 -2.38 -7.12
C PHE A 9 23.68 -2.31 -7.02
N PRO A 10 24.25 -1.43 -6.16
CA PRO A 10 25.65 -1.42 -5.84
C PRO A 10 26.10 -2.76 -5.23
N ASP A 11 27.26 -3.23 -5.63
CA ASP A 11 27.88 -4.42 -5.07
C ASP A 11 28.57 -4.14 -3.72
N ALA A 12 28.97 -5.20 -3.03
CA ALA A 12 29.61 -5.12 -1.72
C ALA A 12 30.98 -4.37 -1.74
N GLU A 13 31.69 -4.42 -2.87
CA GLU A 13 32.99 -3.75 -3.03
C GLU A 13 32.78 -2.24 -3.14
N TRP A 14 31.86 -1.79 -3.98
CA TRP A 14 31.51 -0.38 -4.10
C TRP A 14 30.98 0.18 -2.77
N GLU A 15 30.07 -0.53 -2.08
CA GLU A 15 29.53 -0.11 -0.77
C GLU A 15 30.64 0.07 0.26
N THR A 16 31.58 -0.90 0.31
CA THR A 16 32.72 -0.85 1.24
C THR A 16 33.62 0.34 0.93
N GLY A 17 33.94 0.56 -0.34
CA GLY A 17 34.73 1.69 -0.79
C GLY A 17 34.11 3.04 -0.41
N PHE A 18 32.79 3.18 -0.66
CA PHE A 18 32.06 4.37 -0.28
C PHE A 18 32.09 4.63 1.22
N LEU A 19 31.77 3.62 2.03
CA LEU A 19 31.75 3.74 3.51
C LEU A 19 33.14 4.08 4.09
N MET A 20 34.23 3.54 3.52
CA MET A 20 35.62 3.90 3.92
C MET A 20 35.95 5.36 3.59
N GLY A 21 35.35 5.93 2.56
CA GLY A 21 35.50 7.34 2.17
C GLY A 21 34.81 8.34 3.07
N ILE A 22 33.92 7.90 3.96
CA ILE A 22 33.18 8.79 4.86
C ILE A 22 34.10 9.25 6.02
N LEU A 23 34.45 10.52 5.97
CA LEU A 23 35.32 11.14 6.99
C LEU A 23 34.61 11.44 8.32
N ARG A 24 33.28 11.65 8.27
CA ARG A 24 32.49 12.01 9.45
C ARG A 24 31.99 10.74 10.16
N LYS A 25 32.37 10.58 11.44
CA LYS A 25 32.04 9.40 12.26
C LYS A 25 30.83 9.60 13.20
N CYS A 26 29.93 10.56 12.88
CA CYS A 26 28.81 10.92 13.74
C CYS A 26 27.48 10.30 13.26
N TYR A 27 27.51 9.31 12.37
CA TYR A 27 26.31 8.68 11.84
C TYR A 27 26.10 7.31 12.50
N ASP A 28 24.86 7.07 12.93
CA ASP A 28 24.46 5.83 13.60
C ASP A 28 23.86 4.80 12.61
N THR A 29 23.45 5.24 11.43
CA THR A 29 22.86 4.37 10.40
C THR A 29 23.34 4.75 9.01
N PHE A 30 23.61 3.72 8.22
CA PHE A 30 24.01 3.81 6.80
C PHE A 30 22.99 3.14 5.87
N TYR A 31 21.74 3.00 6.31
CA TYR A 31 20.70 2.41 5.49
C TYR A 31 20.60 3.13 4.12
N PRO A 32 20.52 2.40 2.97
CA PRO A 32 20.28 0.96 2.80
C PRO A 32 21.56 0.11 2.60
N PHE A 33 22.75 0.65 2.82
CA PHE A 33 24.02 -0.07 2.64
C PHE A 33 24.05 -1.39 3.43
N LYS A 34 24.68 -2.39 2.85
CA LYS A 34 24.87 -3.74 3.40
C LYS A 34 23.55 -4.54 3.59
N VAL A 35 22.42 -4.05 3.13
CA VAL A 35 21.16 -4.79 3.19
C VAL A 35 21.03 -5.74 2.00
N LEU A 36 21.17 -5.22 0.78
CA LEU A 36 21.00 -6.02 -0.45
C LEU A 36 22.29 -6.73 -0.86
N SER A 37 23.42 -6.06 -0.72
CA SER A 37 24.75 -6.64 -1.02
C SER A 37 25.08 -7.84 -0.13
N SER A 38 24.66 -7.82 1.15
CA SER A 38 24.82 -8.97 2.06
C SER A 38 24.01 -10.21 1.65
N ARG A 39 23.04 -10.06 0.75
CA ARG A 39 22.23 -11.13 0.17
C ARG A 39 22.67 -11.49 -1.25
N GLY A 40 23.74 -10.86 -1.76
CA GLY A 40 24.17 -11.02 -3.14
C GLY A 40 23.12 -10.58 -4.18
N LEU A 41 22.22 -9.65 -3.81
CA LEU A 41 21.24 -9.08 -4.72
C LEU A 41 21.85 -7.89 -5.46
N GLU A 42 22.56 -8.16 -6.54
CA GLU A 42 23.22 -7.13 -7.35
C GLU A 42 22.41 -6.74 -8.59
N GLU A 43 21.75 -7.72 -9.22
CA GLU A 43 20.99 -7.49 -10.43
C GLU A 43 19.64 -8.20 -10.39
N VAL A 44 18.59 -7.51 -10.81
CA VAL A 44 17.24 -8.05 -10.96
C VAL A 44 16.73 -7.81 -12.36
N GLU A 45 16.37 -8.89 -13.05
CA GLU A 45 15.63 -8.85 -14.29
C GLU A 45 14.15 -9.04 -14.02
N PHE A 46 13.32 -8.15 -14.55
CA PHE A 46 11.89 -8.13 -14.30
C PHE A 46 11.09 -8.80 -15.43
N GLU A 47 9.97 -9.35 -15.00
CA GLU A 47 8.87 -9.81 -15.84
C GLU A 47 7.63 -8.92 -15.57
N PRO A 48 6.52 -9.05 -16.32
CA PRO A 48 5.29 -8.31 -16.03
C PRO A 48 4.81 -8.45 -14.59
N ILE A 49 5.09 -9.58 -13.95
CA ILE A 49 4.92 -9.77 -12.51
C ILE A 49 6.23 -10.34 -11.95
N THR A 50 6.85 -9.62 -11.02
CA THR A 50 8.06 -10.05 -10.31
C THR A 50 7.81 -10.00 -8.82
N LEU A 51 8.19 -11.04 -8.10
CA LEU A 51 7.98 -11.18 -6.67
C LEU A 51 9.32 -11.24 -5.92
N PHE A 52 9.43 -10.48 -4.85
CA PHE A 52 10.47 -10.60 -3.85
C PHE A 52 9.92 -11.37 -2.66
N TYR A 53 10.43 -12.57 -2.46
CA TYR A 53 10.12 -13.42 -1.32
C TYR A 53 11.26 -13.38 -0.31
N GLY A 54 10.92 -13.52 0.97
CA GLY A 54 11.87 -13.67 2.08
C GLY A 54 11.22 -13.29 3.41
N GLY A 55 11.86 -13.69 4.50
CA GLY A 55 11.43 -13.35 5.86
C GLY A 55 11.60 -11.88 6.20
N ASN A 56 11.28 -11.53 7.46
CA ASN A 56 11.50 -10.19 7.98
C ASN A 56 13.01 -9.87 7.98
N GLY A 57 13.38 -8.70 7.46
CA GLY A 57 14.78 -8.28 7.36
C GLY A 57 15.54 -8.86 6.15
N SER A 58 14.89 -9.57 5.22
CA SER A 58 15.53 -10.08 4.00
C SER A 58 15.89 -9.00 2.96
N GLY A 59 15.39 -7.76 3.13
CA GLY A 59 15.67 -6.64 2.24
C GLY A 59 14.58 -6.35 1.20
N LYS A 60 13.43 -7.04 1.19
CA LYS A 60 12.30 -6.83 0.25
C LYS A 60 11.88 -5.37 0.17
N THR A 61 11.45 -4.80 1.29
CA THR A 61 11.03 -3.39 1.41
C THR A 61 12.15 -2.44 1.02
N THR A 62 13.41 -2.78 1.36
CA THR A 62 14.58 -1.98 0.97
C THR A 62 14.73 -1.94 -0.55
N ALA A 63 14.66 -3.09 -1.21
CA ALA A 63 14.75 -3.18 -2.66
C ALA A 63 13.65 -2.36 -3.34
N LEU A 64 12.38 -2.49 -2.90
CA LEU A 64 11.26 -1.69 -3.41
C LEU A 64 11.48 -0.19 -3.20
N ASN A 65 11.93 0.23 -2.01
CA ASN A 65 12.16 1.64 -1.70
C ASN A 65 13.26 2.25 -2.59
N VAL A 66 14.37 1.52 -2.81
CA VAL A 66 15.47 1.95 -3.67
C VAL A 66 14.99 2.07 -5.13
N ILE A 67 14.25 1.09 -5.64
CA ILE A 67 13.68 1.13 -6.99
C ILE A 67 12.71 2.30 -7.14
N ALA A 68 11.79 2.48 -6.18
CA ALA A 68 10.80 3.55 -6.19
C ALA A 68 11.45 4.95 -6.21
N GLU A 69 12.49 5.16 -5.38
CA GLU A 69 13.20 6.43 -5.32
C GLU A 69 13.99 6.68 -6.62
N LYS A 70 14.72 5.68 -7.11
CA LYS A 70 15.49 5.80 -8.36
C LYS A 70 14.62 6.14 -9.56
N LEU A 71 13.42 5.55 -9.64
CA LEU A 71 12.44 5.80 -10.71
C LEU A 71 11.53 7.00 -10.41
N ARG A 72 11.65 7.64 -9.25
CA ARG A 72 10.81 8.76 -8.79
C ARG A 72 9.32 8.44 -8.85
N LEU A 73 8.94 7.24 -8.43
CA LEU A 73 7.55 6.82 -8.41
C LEU A 73 6.75 7.60 -7.37
N GLN A 74 5.47 7.83 -7.65
CA GLN A 74 4.56 8.41 -6.67
C GLN A 74 4.42 7.49 -5.46
N ARG A 75 4.29 8.07 -4.26
CA ARG A 75 4.00 7.35 -3.01
C ARG A 75 3.30 8.28 -2.02
N ASP A 76 2.43 7.71 -1.21
CA ASP A 76 1.65 8.47 -0.24
C ASP A 76 2.32 8.40 1.17
N SER A 77 2.87 7.23 1.56
CA SER A 77 3.53 7.05 2.86
C SER A 77 5.02 7.40 2.83
N ARG A 78 5.54 7.69 4.03
CA ARG A 78 6.98 7.85 4.28
C ARG A 78 7.64 6.48 4.40
N TYR A 79 8.94 6.42 4.13
CA TYR A 79 9.75 5.21 4.24
C TYR A 79 11.05 5.49 4.96
N ASN A 80 11.72 4.42 5.43
CA ASN A 80 12.99 4.54 6.11
C ASN A 80 14.06 5.12 5.19
N ARG A 81 14.71 6.19 5.64
CA ARG A 81 15.69 6.94 4.88
C ARG A 81 16.84 7.35 5.82
N SER A 82 18.07 7.17 5.37
CA SER A 82 19.24 7.75 6.03
C SER A 82 19.79 8.92 5.20
N SER A 83 20.77 9.62 5.72
CA SER A 83 21.47 10.68 4.99
C SER A 83 22.22 10.18 3.75
N PHE A 84 22.42 8.86 3.63
CA PHE A 84 23.16 8.20 2.53
C PHE A 84 22.24 7.49 1.53
N PHE A 85 20.94 7.59 1.72
CA PHE A 85 19.99 6.90 0.85
C PHE A 85 20.07 7.40 -0.60
N GLU A 86 20.26 8.68 -0.79
CA GLU A 86 20.38 9.33 -2.09
C GLU A 86 21.69 8.92 -2.81
N ASP A 87 22.83 8.91 -2.08
CA ASP A 87 24.10 8.43 -2.63
C ASP A 87 24.00 6.97 -3.12
N TYR A 88 23.29 6.13 -2.35
CA TYR A 88 23.05 4.74 -2.74
C TYR A 88 22.18 4.64 -3.99
N THR A 89 21.08 5.37 -4.05
CA THR A 89 20.19 5.35 -5.22
C THR A 89 20.86 5.92 -6.46
N ASP A 90 21.75 6.90 -6.31
CA ASP A 90 22.53 7.46 -7.42
C ASP A 90 23.46 6.43 -8.05
N ALA A 91 24.04 5.55 -7.23
CA ALA A 91 24.90 4.46 -7.70
C ALA A 91 24.12 3.35 -8.43
N CYS A 92 22.81 3.21 -8.18
CA CYS A 92 21.97 2.24 -8.85
C CYS A 92 21.81 2.56 -10.36
N ARG A 93 21.63 1.51 -11.16
CA ARG A 93 21.36 1.61 -12.61
C ARG A 93 20.08 0.87 -12.97
N TYR A 94 19.43 1.26 -14.07
CA TYR A 94 18.24 0.58 -14.53
C TYR A 94 18.13 0.63 -16.06
N GLU A 95 17.39 -0.33 -16.62
CA GLU A 95 17.05 -0.38 -18.03
C GLU A 95 15.53 -0.37 -18.18
N LEU A 96 15.01 0.52 -19.01
CA LEU A 96 13.61 0.59 -19.37
C LEU A 96 13.38 0.03 -20.77
N ARG A 97 12.27 -0.70 -20.94
CA ARG A 97 11.76 -1.03 -22.28
C ARG A 97 10.85 0.08 -22.82
N THR A 98 10.13 0.72 -21.92
CA THR A 98 9.20 1.82 -22.23
C THR A 98 9.27 2.81 -21.10
N GLU A 99 9.04 4.09 -21.38
CA GLU A 99 8.98 5.14 -20.37
C GLU A 99 7.99 4.79 -19.26
N VAL A 100 8.37 5.07 -18.01
CA VAL A 100 7.53 4.81 -16.85
C VAL A 100 6.40 5.85 -16.80
N PRO A 101 5.14 5.44 -16.85
CA PRO A 101 4.01 6.36 -16.83
C PRO A 101 3.94 7.15 -15.52
N PRO A 102 3.42 8.40 -15.54
CA PRO A 102 3.34 9.26 -14.34
C PRO A 102 2.39 8.72 -13.27
N GLU A 103 1.44 7.85 -13.62
CA GLU A 103 0.52 7.17 -12.70
C GLU A 103 1.18 6.03 -11.90
N SER A 104 2.43 5.67 -12.26
CA SER A 104 3.19 4.61 -11.61
C SER A 104 3.51 4.98 -10.17
N ARG A 105 3.35 4.01 -9.26
CA ARG A 105 3.50 4.27 -7.82
C ARG A 105 3.98 3.09 -7.01
N ALA A 106 4.53 3.42 -5.84
CA ALA A 106 4.75 2.46 -4.77
C ALA A 106 3.58 2.53 -3.77
N ILE A 107 3.05 1.37 -3.41
CA ILE A 107 1.97 1.20 -2.43
C ILE A 107 2.47 0.26 -1.34
N THR A 108 2.34 0.67 -0.09
CA THR A 108 2.76 -0.09 1.08
C THR A 108 1.55 -0.48 1.92
N SER A 109 1.73 -1.40 2.85
CA SER A 109 0.71 -1.72 3.84
C SER A 109 0.32 -0.51 4.70
N ASP A 110 1.25 0.43 4.93
CA ASP A 110 1.01 1.65 5.69
C ASP A 110 0.02 2.57 4.95
N ASP A 111 0.10 2.67 3.62
CA ASP A 111 -0.85 3.45 2.82
C ASP A 111 -2.28 2.93 2.97
N VAL A 112 -2.44 1.61 2.99
CA VAL A 112 -3.74 0.95 3.19
C VAL A 112 -4.27 1.23 4.59
N PHE A 113 -3.39 1.15 5.60
CA PHE A 113 -3.75 1.41 6.99
C PHE A 113 -4.15 2.87 7.20
N ASP A 114 -3.38 3.82 6.68
CA ASP A 114 -3.67 5.25 6.74
C ASP A 114 -5.00 5.58 6.03
N PHE A 115 -5.28 4.96 4.90
CA PHE A 115 -6.57 5.09 4.22
C PHE A 115 -7.73 4.65 5.11
N MET A 116 -7.61 3.49 5.77
CA MET A 116 -8.65 3.00 6.68
C MET A 116 -8.85 3.91 7.90
N LEU A 117 -7.76 4.42 8.48
CA LEU A 117 -7.83 5.36 9.61
C LEU A 117 -8.50 6.67 9.19
N ASN A 118 -8.12 7.23 8.05
CA ASN A 118 -8.69 8.46 7.52
C ASN A 118 -10.19 8.31 7.27
N LEU A 119 -10.63 7.16 6.76
CA LEU A 119 -12.04 6.87 6.50
C LEU A 119 -12.86 6.82 7.81
N ARG A 120 -12.32 6.20 8.86
CA ARG A 120 -12.94 6.18 10.20
C ARG A 120 -13.00 7.57 10.82
N THR A 121 -11.90 8.32 10.76
CA THR A 121 -11.83 9.69 11.28
C THR A 121 -12.85 10.60 10.58
N LEU A 122 -12.98 10.44 9.26
CA LEU A 122 -13.96 11.20 8.49
C LEU A 122 -15.40 10.87 8.92
N ASN A 123 -15.72 9.58 9.06
CA ASN A 123 -17.04 9.13 9.50
C ASN A 123 -17.35 9.61 10.93
N GLN A 124 -16.37 9.52 11.83
CA GLN A 124 -16.52 10.07 13.18
C GLN A 124 -16.82 11.57 13.15
N GLY A 125 -16.10 12.35 12.36
CA GLY A 125 -16.36 13.79 12.22
C GLY A 125 -17.73 14.09 11.60
N ILE A 126 -18.22 13.23 10.70
CA ILE A 126 -19.60 13.32 10.17
C ILE A 126 -20.62 13.05 11.29
N ASP A 127 -20.39 12.04 12.14
CA ASP A 127 -21.28 11.70 13.25
C ASP A 127 -21.32 12.80 14.32
N GLU A 128 -20.16 13.33 14.71
CA GLU A 128 -20.06 14.47 15.62
C GLU A 128 -20.85 15.68 15.09
N LYS A 129 -20.64 16.03 13.82
CA LYS A 129 -21.37 17.13 13.19
C LYS A 129 -22.87 16.85 13.05
N ARG A 130 -23.26 15.58 12.97
CA ARG A 130 -24.68 15.18 12.97
C ARG A 130 -25.34 15.48 14.32
N GLU A 131 -24.66 15.18 15.43
CA GLU A 131 -25.14 15.49 16.78
C GLU A 131 -25.23 17.00 16.99
N ASP A 132 -24.23 17.78 16.56
CA ASP A 132 -24.27 19.24 16.61
C ASP A 132 -25.48 19.80 15.84
N LEU A 133 -25.77 19.28 14.65
CA LEU A 133 -26.93 19.68 13.86
C LEU A 133 -28.25 19.26 14.46
N PHE A 134 -28.31 18.15 15.19
CA PHE A 134 -29.47 17.78 15.98
C PHE A 134 -29.72 18.78 17.13
N GLN A 135 -28.65 19.16 17.83
CA GLN A 135 -28.75 20.17 18.88
C GLN A 135 -29.17 21.54 18.31
N GLU A 136 -28.52 21.99 17.22
CA GLU A 136 -28.88 23.24 16.52
C GLU A 136 -30.35 23.24 16.09
N TYR A 137 -30.87 22.11 15.56
CA TYR A 137 -32.28 21.97 15.21
C TYR A 137 -33.20 22.14 16.41
N MET A 138 -32.88 21.50 17.54
CA MET A 138 -33.69 21.58 18.74
C MET A 138 -33.71 23.02 19.30
N ASP A 139 -32.53 23.63 19.39
CA ASP A 139 -32.38 25.01 19.88
C ASP A 139 -33.13 26.01 18.99
N ALA A 140 -33.00 25.86 17.66
CA ALA A 140 -33.68 26.72 16.70
C ALA A 140 -35.20 26.52 16.71
N LYS A 141 -35.67 25.28 16.77
CA LYS A 141 -37.09 24.95 16.72
C LYS A 141 -37.90 25.46 17.92
N TYR A 142 -37.29 25.37 19.10
CA TYR A 142 -37.93 25.74 20.37
C TYR A 142 -37.48 27.12 20.86
N SER A 143 -36.65 27.85 20.06
CA SER A 143 -36.24 29.21 20.42
C SER A 143 -37.42 30.19 20.42
N ASP A 144 -37.44 31.09 21.42
CA ASP A 144 -38.36 32.25 21.44
C ASP A 144 -37.73 33.42 20.64
N PHE A 145 -37.46 33.16 19.38
CA PHE A 145 -36.74 34.07 18.50
C PHE A 145 -37.65 35.08 17.84
N HIS A 146 -37.28 36.38 18.00
CA HIS A 146 -37.94 37.50 17.35
C HIS A 146 -36.91 38.24 16.48
N PHE A 147 -37.22 38.38 15.19
CA PHE A 147 -36.40 39.13 14.24
C PHE A 147 -36.42 40.63 14.60
N ARG A 148 -35.23 41.23 14.79
CA ARG A 148 -35.09 42.65 15.14
C ARG A 148 -34.21 43.44 14.17
N THR A 149 -33.14 42.86 13.70
CA THR A 149 -32.16 43.51 12.83
C THR A 149 -31.77 42.61 11.65
N MET A 150 -31.15 43.21 10.64
CA MET A 150 -30.63 42.45 9.48
C MET A 150 -29.53 41.45 9.85
N GLU A 151 -28.84 41.63 10.95
CA GLU A 151 -27.86 40.69 11.51
C GLU A 151 -28.50 39.37 11.95
N ASP A 152 -29.78 39.43 12.33
CA ASP A 152 -30.53 38.22 12.72
C ASP A 152 -31.02 37.39 11.55
N TYR A 153 -30.73 37.77 10.32
CA TYR A 153 -31.29 37.14 9.11
C TYR A 153 -30.92 35.67 8.95
N ASP A 154 -29.66 35.30 9.20
CA ASP A 154 -29.22 33.89 9.09
C ASP A 154 -29.83 33.01 10.21
N ARG A 155 -30.00 33.58 11.42
CA ARG A 155 -30.73 32.92 12.51
C ARG A 155 -32.20 32.74 12.17
N LEU A 156 -32.84 33.73 11.52
CA LEU A 156 -34.21 33.61 11.01
C LEU A 156 -34.36 32.45 10.03
N LYS A 157 -33.42 32.31 9.08
CA LYS A 157 -33.41 31.19 8.10
C LYS A 157 -33.33 29.83 8.83
N THR A 158 -32.45 29.70 9.82
CA THR A 158 -32.26 28.48 10.59
C THR A 158 -33.53 28.12 11.35
N VAL A 159 -34.14 29.06 12.06
CA VAL A 159 -35.40 28.89 12.79
C VAL A 159 -36.55 28.51 11.82
N ASN A 160 -36.69 29.19 10.72
CA ASN A 160 -37.75 28.88 9.75
C ASN A 160 -37.56 27.48 9.13
N LEU A 161 -36.30 27.08 8.81
CA LEU A 161 -35.99 25.76 8.28
C LEU A 161 -36.29 24.66 9.31
N SER A 162 -35.92 24.87 10.59
CA SER A 162 -36.18 23.91 11.67
C SER A 162 -37.66 23.73 11.95
N ARG A 163 -38.44 24.83 11.92
CA ARG A 163 -39.91 24.78 12.13
C ARG A 163 -40.66 24.13 10.97
N ARG A 164 -40.14 24.21 9.72
CA ARG A 164 -40.76 23.66 8.48
C ARG A 164 -40.29 22.26 8.10
N SER A 165 -39.31 21.71 8.78
CA SER A 165 -38.76 20.38 8.47
C SER A 165 -38.77 19.46 9.71
N THR A 166 -38.72 18.15 9.44
CA THR A 166 -38.40 17.16 10.48
C THR A 166 -36.90 17.22 10.79
N GLN A 167 -36.50 16.79 11.98
CA GLN A 167 -35.11 16.73 12.42
C GLN A 167 -34.20 16.01 11.38
N SER A 168 -34.61 14.80 10.94
CA SER A 168 -33.86 14.03 9.95
C SER A 168 -33.72 14.75 8.61
N ARG A 169 -34.76 15.47 8.17
CA ARG A 169 -34.71 16.23 6.92
C ARG A 169 -33.82 17.47 7.02
N TYR A 170 -33.81 18.10 8.18
CA TYR A 170 -32.93 19.23 8.48
C TYR A 170 -31.47 18.82 8.39
N VAL A 171 -31.07 17.74 9.07
CA VAL A 171 -29.71 17.21 9.09
C VAL A 171 -29.26 16.75 7.69
N ARG A 172 -30.06 15.93 6.99
CA ARG A 172 -29.73 15.46 5.63
C ARG A 172 -29.51 16.57 4.61
N LYS A 173 -30.06 17.75 4.81
CA LYS A 173 -29.83 18.90 3.93
C LYS A 173 -28.50 19.58 4.17
N LYS A 174 -27.93 19.44 5.35
CA LYS A 174 -26.72 20.15 5.79
C LYS A 174 -25.49 19.25 5.90
N LEU A 175 -25.67 17.93 5.92
CA LEU A 175 -24.63 16.95 6.16
C LEU A 175 -24.63 15.90 5.05
N MET A 176 -23.42 15.51 4.62
CA MET A 176 -23.20 14.35 3.75
C MET A 176 -23.45 13.04 4.50
N ASP A 177 -23.78 11.98 3.77
CA ASP A 177 -23.90 10.65 4.34
C ASP A 177 -22.52 10.12 4.75
N ASN A 178 -22.48 9.20 5.71
CA ASN A 178 -21.27 8.49 6.07
C ASN A 178 -20.76 7.68 4.86
N LEU A 179 -19.45 7.62 4.71
CA LEU A 179 -18.84 6.73 3.73
C LEU A 179 -19.06 5.28 4.19
N PRO A 180 -19.34 4.36 3.26
CA PRO A 180 -19.54 2.96 3.61
C PRO A 180 -18.32 2.41 4.36
N GLU A 181 -18.53 1.95 5.58
CA GLU A 181 -17.52 1.22 6.34
C GLU A 181 -17.63 -0.26 5.96
N HIS A 182 -16.59 -0.74 5.33
CA HIS A 182 -16.39 -2.15 5.04
C HIS A 182 -15.51 -2.79 6.12
N SER A 183 -15.49 -4.11 6.17
CA SER A 183 -14.47 -4.81 6.97
C SER A 183 -13.05 -4.37 6.53
N ASN A 184 -12.07 -4.45 7.42
CA ASN A 184 -10.70 -4.04 7.09
C ASN A 184 -10.20 -4.64 5.77
N GLY A 185 -10.47 -5.92 5.53
CA GLY A 185 -10.09 -6.59 4.29
C GLY A 185 -10.81 -6.10 3.05
N GLU A 186 -12.08 -5.71 3.15
CA GLU A 186 -12.83 -5.11 2.04
C GLU A 186 -12.34 -3.71 1.73
N SER A 187 -12.06 -2.90 2.76
CA SER A 187 -11.50 -1.55 2.61
C SER A 187 -10.11 -1.58 1.98
N ALA A 188 -9.26 -2.54 2.40
CA ALA A 188 -7.94 -2.74 1.81
C ALA A 188 -8.04 -3.15 0.33
N PHE A 189 -8.90 -4.12 0.00
CA PHE A 189 -9.13 -4.53 -1.38
C PHE A 189 -9.66 -3.37 -2.23
N TYR A 190 -10.62 -2.61 -1.71
CA TYR A 190 -11.16 -1.41 -2.37
C TYR A 190 -10.05 -0.38 -2.65
N TYR A 191 -9.14 -0.15 -1.68
CA TYR A 191 -8.00 0.74 -1.87
C TYR A 191 -7.15 0.34 -3.07
N PHE A 192 -6.76 -0.95 -3.18
CA PHE A 192 -5.97 -1.42 -4.33
C PHE A 192 -6.72 -1.23 -5.65
N THR A 193 -7.99 -1.58 -5.72
CA THR A 193 -8.79 -1.45 -6.95
C THR A 193 -8.98 0.00 -7.39
N GLN A 194 -8.93 0.96 -6.48
CA GLN A 194 -9.02 2.38 -6.80
C GLN A 194 -7.65 2.99 -7.19
N ARG A 195 -6.56 2.50 -6.62
CA ARG A 195 -5.22 3.04 -6.83
C ARG A 195 -4.49 2.42 -8.02
N ILE A 196 -4.81 1.18 -8.38
CA ILE A 196 -4.22 0.50 -9.52
C ILE A 196 -5.03 0.84 -10.77
N GLN A 197 -4.41 1.62 -11.64
CA GLN A 197 -4.96 2.04 -12.94
C GLN A 197 -4.25 1.29 -14.07
N GLU A 198 -4.80 1.39 -15.28
CA GLU A 198 -4.21 0.78 -16.48
C GLU A 198 -2.90 1.44 -16.90
N ASN A 199 -2.05 0.67 -17.59
CA ASN A 199 -0.82 1.14 -18.21
C ASN A 199 0.14 1.83 -17.24
N ALA A 200 0.51 1.18 -16.14
CA ALA A 200 1.42 1.72 -15.15
C ALA A 200 2.28 0.64 -14.47
N LEU A 201 3.38 1.07 -13.83
CA LEU A 201 4.26 0.25 -13.00
C LEU A 201 3.88 0.42 -11.53
N TYR A 202 3.64 -0.70 -10.85
CA TYR A 202 3.31 -0.72 -9.42
C TYR A 202 4.33 -1.52 -8.63
N LEU A 203 4.81 -0.91 -7.53
CA LEU A 203 5.56 -1.57 -6.49
C LEU A 203 4.64 -1.77 -5.30
N LEU A 204 4.43 -3.03 -4.87
CA LEU A 204 3.54 -3.36 -3.76
C LEU A 204 4.35 -3.99 -2.63
N ASP A 205 4.29 -3.41 -1.43
CA ASP A 205 4.99 -3.93 -0.26
C ASP A 205 3.98 -4.55 0.72
N GLU A 206 4.06 -5.88 0.83
CA GLU A 206 3.21 -6.72 1.68
C GLU A 206 1.70 -6.42 1.53
N PRO A 207 1.16 -6.43 0.29
CA PRO A 207 -0.24 -6.08 0.04
C PRO A 207 -1.23 -7.06 0.68
N GLU A 208 -0.77 -8.23 1.12
CA GLU A 208 -1.55 -9.21 1.88
C GLU A 208 -1.91 -8.78 3.29
N ASN A 209 -1.16 -7.84 3.88
CA ASN A 209 -1.43 -7.33 5.21
C ASN A 209 -2.85 -6.73 5.25
N SER A 210 -3.62 -7.07 6.26
CA SER A 210 -5.04 -6.69 6.40
C SER A 210 -6.03 -7.42 5.46
N LEU A 211 -5.58 -8.36 4.60
CA LEU A 211 -6.44 -9.15 3.72
C LEU A 211 -6.68 -10.56 4.28
N SER A 212 -7.94 -10.98 4.36
CA SER A 212 -8.29 -12.39 4.62
C SER A 212 -7.84 -13.28 3.44
N PRO A 213 -7.64 -14.59 3.64
CA PRO A 213 -7.26 -15.53 2.57
C PRO A 213 -8.14 -15.41 1.32
N GLY A 214 -9.47 -15.27 1.49
CA GLY A 214 -10.39 -15.07 0.37
C GLY A 214 -10.11 -13.78 -0.40
N LYS A 215 -9.83 -12.68 0.32
CA LYS A 215 -9.50 -11.39 -0.31
C LYS A 215 -8.12 -11.39 -0.95
N GLN A 216 -7.16 -12.15 -0.42
CA GLN A 216 -5.87 -12.36 -1.09
C GLN A 216 -6.04 -13.07 -2.44
N LEU A 217 -6.93 -14.09 -2.51
CA LEU A 217 -7.24 -14.77 -3.78
C LEU A 217 -7.95 -13.85 -4.79
N GLU A 218 -8.84 -12.96 -4.33
CA GLU A 218 -9.43 -11.93 -5.19
C GLU A 218 -8.36 -10.95 -5.70
N LEU A 219 -7.42 -10.53 -4.84
CA LEU A 219 -6.31 -9.67 -5.23
C LEU A 219 -5.40 -10.35 -6.25
N VAL A 220 -5.06 -11.62 -6.05
CA VAL A 220 -4.27 -12.42 -7.02
C VAL A 220 -4.92 -12.35 -8.41
N LYS A 221 -6.22 -12.63 -8.50
CA LYS A 221 -6.94 -12.57 -9.76
C LYS A 221 -6.93 -11.17 -10.38
N PHE A 222 -7.15 -10.15 -9.57
CA PHE A 222 -7.12 -8.76 -10.01
C PHE A 222 -5.76 -8.35 -10.58
N LEU A 223 -4.64 -8.74 -9.91
CA LEU A 223 -3.29 -8.45 -10.36
C LEU A 223 -2.94 -9.22 -11.65
N GLU A 224 -3.33 -10.50 -11.76
CA GLU A 224 -3.16 -11.30 -12.98
C GLU A 224 -3.88 -10.65 -14.18
N ASP A 225 -5.15 -10.28 -14.00
CA ASP A 225 -5.95 -9.63 -15.03
C ASP A 225 -5.38 -8.25 -15.41
N SER A 226 -4.93 -7.47 -14.44
CA SER A 226 -4.31 -6.15 -14.64
C SER A 226 -3.00 -6.24 -15.44
N ALA A 227 -2.14 -7.23 -15.11
CA ALA A 227 -0.89 -7.44 -15.83
C ALA A 227 -1.14 -7.94 -17.27
N ARG A 228 -2.15 -8.81 -17.45
CA ARG A 228 -2.42 -9.47 -18.74
C ARG A 228 -3.17 -8.58 -19.71
N PHE A 229 -4.17 -7.84 -19.24
CA PHE A 229 -5.14 -7.16 -20.12
C PHE A 229 -5.04 -5.64 -20.05
N PHE A 230 -4.52 -5.08 -18.95
CA PHE A 230 -4.55 -3.64 -18.70
C PHE A 230 -3.16 -3.00 -18.68
N GLY A 231 -2.16 -3.69 -19.25
CA GLY A 231 -0.84 -3.11 -19.45
C GLY A 231 -0.06 -2.79 -18.16
N CYS A 232 -0.43 -3.36 -17.02
CA CYS A 232 0.27 -3.13 -15.75
C CYS A 232 1.53 -3.99 -15.65
N GLN A 233 2.55 -3.46 -14.95
CA GLN A 233 3.68 -4.21 -14.45
C GLN A 233 3.68 -4.16 -12.92
N PHE A 234 3.96 -5.30 -12.27
CA PHE A 234 3.99 -5.41 -10.82
C PHE A 234 5.32 -5.91 -10.32
N ILE A 235 5.87 -5.24 -9.29
CA ILE A 235 6.99 -5.69 -8.49
C ILE A 235 6.49 -5.78 -7.06
N ILE A 236 6.39 -6.98 -6.48
CA ILE A 236 5.67 -7.21 -5.22
C ILE A 236 6.61 -7.86 -4.22
N ALA A 237 6.76 -7.25 -3.05
CA ALA A 237 7.35 -7.88 -1.88
C ALA A 237 6.25 -8.59 -1.11
N THR A 238 6.38 -9.90 -0.88
CA THR A 238 5.36 -10.71 -0.22
C THR A 238 5.94 -11.95 0.44
N HIS A 239 5.26 -12.42 1.48
CA HIS A 239 5.46 -13.73 2.08
C HIS A 239 4.19 -14.60 2.00
N SER A 240 3.10 -14.10 1.41
CA SER A 240 1.85 -14.82 1.26
C SER A 240 1.96 -15.95 0.22
N PRO A 241 1.60 -17.20 0.58
CA PRO A 241 1.58 -18.29 -0.38
C PRO A 241 0.58 -18.06 -1.52
N PHE A 242 -0.48 -17.28 -1.29
CA PHE A 242 -1.47 -16.95 -2.31
C PHE A 242 -0.87 -16.01 -3.37
N LEU A 243 -0.18 -14.95 -2.95
CA LEU A 243 0.47 -14.01 -3.88
C LEU A 243 1.67 -14.65 -4.59
N LEU A 244 2.42 -15.51 -3.89
CA LEU A 244 3.52 -16.26 -4.50
C LEU A 244 3.05 -17.20 -5.64
N SER A 245 1.78 -17.60 -5.65
CA SER A 245 1.19 -18.46 -6.69
C SER A 245 0.74 -17.70 -7.95
N LEU A 246 0.97 -16.39 -8.07
CA LEU A 246 0.66 -15.57 -9.24
C LEU A 246 1.22 -16.21 -10.52
N LYS A 247 0.38 -16.40 -11.52
CA LYS A 247 0.75 -17.09 -12.75
C LYS A 247 1.73 -16.26 -13.59
N GLY A 248 2.81 -16.91 -14.02
CA GLY A 248 3.83 -16.27 -14.84
C GLY A 248 4.71 -15.29 -14.05
N ALA A 249 4.62 -15.27 -12.73
CA ALA A 249 5.49 -14.45 -11.90
C ALA A 249 6.91 -15.03 -11.80
N LYS A 250 7.92 -14.15 -11.87
CA LYS A 250 9.31 -14.46 -11.57
C LYS A 250 9.55 -14.20 -10.07
N VAL A 251 9.99 -15.22 -9.34
CA VAL A 251 10.15 -15.13 -7.88
C VAL A 251 11.62 -15.10 -7.52
N TYR A 252 12.05 -14.05 -6.85
CA TYR A 252 13.38 -13.93 -6.24
C TYR A 252 13.28 -14.30 -4.76
N ASP A 253 14.04 -15.33 -4.35
CA ASP A 253 14.20 -15.73 -2.96
C ASP A 253 15.37 -14.95 -2.36
N LEU A 254 15.07 -13.97 -1.51
CA LEU A 254 16.05 -13.12 -0.81
C LEU A 254 16.57 -13.74 0.50
N ASP A 255 15.99 -14.86 0.94
CA ASP A 255 16.53 -15.64 2.06
C ASP A 255 17.63 -16.62 1.59
N ALA A 256 17.71 -16.87 0.29
CA ALA A 256 18.84 -17.60 -0.28
C ALA A 256 20.12 -16.75 -0.26
N ASP A 257 21.26 -17.39 -0.12
CA ASP A 257 22.58 -16.76 -0.17
C ASP A 257 23.44 -17.49 -1.25
N PRO A 258 23.70 -16.83 -2.40
CA PRO A 258 23.15 -15.54 -2.85
C PRO A 258 21.65 -15.64 -3.21
N ALA A 259 20.98 -14.45 -3.24
CA ALA A 259 19.59 -14.32 -3.68
C ALA A 259 19.41 -14.94 -5.08
N ALA A 260 18.37 -15.75 -5.26
CA ALA A 260 18.21 -16.54 -6.47
C ALA A 260 16.76 -16.63 -6.93
N VAL A 261 16.55 -16.80 -8.23
CA VAL A 261 15.23 -17.09 -8.79
C VAL A 261 14.83 -18.52 -8.46
N ARG A 262 13.66 -18.70 -7.87
CA ARG A 262 13.10 -20.01 -7.51
C ARG A 262 11.64 -20.16 -7.93
N ARG A 263 11.21 -21.40 -8.06
CA ARG A 263 9.77 -21.70 -8.19
C ARG A 263 9.11 -21.45 -6.83
N TRP A 264 7.95 -20.84 -6.83
CA TRP A 264 7.23 -20.57 -5.58
C TRP A 264 6.95 -21.83 -4.75
N THR A 265 6.76 -22.99 -5.42
CA THR A 265 6.53 -24.29 -4.76
C THR A 265 7.75 -24.84 -4.02
N ASP A 266 8.95 -24.30 -4.31
CA ASP A 266 10.21 -24.78 -3.73
C ASP A 266 10.67 -23.90 -2.57
N LEU A 267 9.91 -22.82 -2.27
CA LEU A 267 10.21 -21.89 -1.18
C LEU A 267 9.94 -22.55 0.17
N PRO A 268 10.87 -22.38 1.15
CA PRO A 268 10.76 -23.09 2.45
C PRO A 268 9.45 -22.85 3.18
N ALA A 269 8.96 -21.60 3.24
CA ALA A 269 7.69 -21.31 3.92
C ALA A 269 6.49 -21.94 3.21
N VAL A 270 6.47 -21.94 1.88
CA VAL A 270 5.40 -22.58 1.09
C VAL A 270 5.40 -24.08 1.30
N ARG A 271 6.60 -24.71 1.33
CA ARG A 271 6.75 -26.14 1.63
C ARG A 271 6.26 -26.46 3.03
N ALA A 272 6.58 -25.63 4.03
CA ALA A 272 6.09 -25.83 5.39
C ALA A 272 4.55 -25.80 5.48
N TYR A 273 3.87 -24.86 4.76
CA TYR A 273 2.40 -24.87 4.67
C TYR A 273 1.87 -26.15 4.01
N TYR A 274 2.48 -26.54 2.89
CA TYR A 274 2.07 -27.77 2.20
C TYR A 274 2.19 -29.00 3.09
N ASP A 275 3.33 -29.18 3.76
CA ASP A 275 3.59 -30.32 4.62
C ASP A 275 2.65 -30.32 5.84
N PHE A 276 2.37 -29.15 6.42
CA PHE A 276 1.39 -29.00 7.50
C PHE A 276 -0.01 -29.47 7.08
N PHE A 277 -0.53 -28.97 5.94
CA PHE A 277 -1.86 -29.36 5.46
C PHE A 277 -1.91 -30.83 5.03
N GLN A 278 -0.83 -31.36 4.48
CA GLN A 278 -0.74 -32.79 4.16
C GLN A 278 -0.81 -33.67 5.42
N ALA A 279 -0.11 -33.30 6.49
CA ALA A 279 -0.14 -34.03 7.76
C ALA A 279 -1.54 -34.04 8.39
N HIS A 280 -2.31 -32.98 8.19
CA HIS A 280 -3.68 -32.83 8.72
C HIS A 280 -4.79 -33.15 7.70
N ALA A 281 -4.43 -33.70 6.52
CA ALA A 281 -5.41 -33.93 5.43
C ALA A 281 -6.62 -34.76 5.86
N GLY A 282 -6.45 -35.72 6.80
CA GLY A 282 -7.54 -36.54 7.36
C GLY A 282 -8.60 -35.74 8.11
N GLU A 283 -8.22 -34.61 8.71
CA GLU A 283 -9.14 -33.77 9.48
C GLU A 283 -10.08 -32.95 8.56
N PHE A 284 -9.72 -32.75 7.29
CA PHE A 284 -10.52 -32.06 6.28
C PHE A 284 -11.49 -32.99 5.54
N GLN A 285 -11.35 -34.31 5.68
CA GLN A 285 -12.30 -35.26 5.11
C GLN A 285 -13.54 -35.26 6.01
N ARG A 286 -14.65 -34.71 5.48
CA ARG A 286 -15.94 -34.84 6.18
C ARG A 286 -16.35 -36.29 6.24
N PRO A 287 -16.87 -36.80 7.40
CA PRO A 287 -17.39 -38.12 7.51
C PRO A 287 -18.57 -38.37 6.58
#